data_843e724b60c372dfa0ec46dbf4157865
#
_entry.id   843e724b60c372dfa0ec46dbf4157865
#
_cell.length_a   1.000
_cell.length_b   1.000
_cell.length_c   1.000
_cell.angle_alpha   90.00
_cell.angle_beta   90.00
_cell.angle_gamma   90.00
#
_symmetry.space_group_name_H-M   'P 1'
#
loop_
_entity.id
_entity.type
_entity.pdbx_description
1 polymer ?
#
loop_
_entity_poly.entity_id
_entity_poly.type
_entity_poly.pdbx_seq_one_letter_code
_entity_poly.pdbx_strand_id
1 'polypeptide(L)'
;PLFYGQVYSSKPALKEVDGGCVYDVVEGAPVYQRKEKESADEKDSYEIVRYKRDYKYAQNMLFPRMYSESHANYPVAGGTTNLYEDWLGGIKGRTVPYDQCGEMLMVKIPTQWENIKFFFSYQVNFMYWRYFMWNFAGRQNDIQGNGEIEHGNWITGIPFIDNILVGNQEFLPSDLKNNKGHNVFFCLPLILGL
;
A
#
# COMPACT_ATOMS: atom_id res chain seq x y z
N PRO A 1 4.97 -8.71 4.46
CA PRO A 1 6.36 -8.31 4.61
C PRO A 1 6.62 -6.99 3.89
N LEU A 2 7.37 -6.07 4.56
CA LEU A 2 7.69 -4.74 4.04
C LEU A 2 8.59 -4.76 2.79
N PHE A 3 9.27 -5.86 2.54
CA PHE A 3 10.36 -5.95 1.57
C PHE A 3 10.10 -6.91 0.40
N TYR A 4 9.04 -7.69 0.46
CA TYR A 4 8.72 -8.67 -0.56
C TYR A 4 7.27 -8.54 -0.98
N GLY A 5 7.03 -8.50 -2.23
CA GLY A 5 5.70 -8.52 -2.81
C GLY A 5 5.77 -8.49 -4.32
N GLN A 6 4.78 -9.10 -4.93
CA GLN A 6 4.64 -9.09 -6.36
C GLN A 6 3.98 -7.79 -6.80
N VAL A 7 4.58 -7.11 -7.76
CA VAL A 7 4.11 -5.80 -8.22
C VAL A 7 2.99 -5.93 -9.25
N TYR A 8 2.93 -7.09 -9.91
CA TYR A 8 1.95 -7.34 -10.97
C TYR A 8 0.68 -8.01 -10.48
N SER A 9 0.79 -8.92 -9.51
CA SER A 9 -0.34 -9.68 -8.98
C SER A 9 -0.12 -10.01 -7.51
N SER A 10 -1.19 -10.05 -6.72
CA SER A 10 -1.14 -10.58 -5.36
C SER A 10 -1.07 -12.12 -5.33
N LYS A 11 -1.29 -12.76 -6.47
CA LYS A 11 -1.22 -14.23 -6.60
C LYS A 11 0.23 -14.70 -6.73
N PRO A 12 0.56 -15.86 -6.17
CA PRO A 12 1.87 -16.48 -6.35
C PRO A 12 2.19 -16.77 -7.82
N ALA A 13 3.47 -16.90 -8.12
CA ALA A 13 3.91 -17.37 -9.42
C ALA A 13 3.33 -18.75 -9.73
N LEU A 14 2.93 -18.97 -10.98
CA LEU A 14 2.45 -20.25 -11.47
C LEU A 14 3.60 -21.00 -12.13
N LYS A 15 3.56 -22.32 -12.08
CA LYS A 15 4.42 -23.19 -12.86
C LYS A 15 3.58 -24.31 -13.47
N GLU A 16 3.97 -24.76 -14.65
CA GLU A 16 3.40 -25.90 -15.28
C GLU A 16 4.00 -27.20 -14.71
N VAL A 17 3.14 -28.11 -14.29
CA VAL A 17 3.51 -29.45 -13.82
C VAL A 17 2.53 -30.44 -14.44
N ASP A 18 3.04 -31.39 -15.21
CA ASP A 18 2.25 -32.46 -15.82
C ASP A 18 1.04 -31.95 -16.67
N GLY A 19 1.21 -30.84 -17.39
CA GLY A 19 0.16 -30.22 -18.19
C GLY A 19 -0.91 -29.47 -17.39
N GLY A 20 -0.73 -29.31 -16.11
CA GLY A 20 -1.57 -28.49 -15.23
C GLY A 20 -0.83 -27.31 -14.60
N CYS A 21 -1.58 -26.29 -14.23
CA CYS A 21 -1.03 -25.10 -13.60
C CYS A 21 -1.13 -25.17 -12.10
N VAL A 22 -0.01 -25.07 -11.42
CA VAL A 22 0.06 -25.04 -9.95
C VAL A 22 0.84 -23.82 -9.46
N TYR A 23 0.53 -23.36 -8.28
CA TYR A 23 1.33 -22.33 -7.65
C TYR A 23 2.73 -22.86 -7.29
N ASP A 24 3.76 -22.05 -7.52
CA ASP A 24 5.12 -22.38 -7.12
C ASP A 24 5.27 -22.25 -5.63
N VAL A 25 5.16 -23.40 -4.95
CA VAL A 25 5.17 -23.51 -3.49
C VAL A 25 6.55 -23.94 -3.04
N VAL A 26 7.03 -23.33 -1.96
CA VAL A 26 8.23 -23.72 -1.23
C VAL A 26 7.87 -24.08 0.22
N GLU A 27 8.69 -24.89 0.82
CA GLU A 27 8.57 -25.15 2.25
C GLU A 27 8.96 -23.91 3.05
N GLY A 28 8.03 -23.41 3.84
CA GLY A 28 8.22 -22.29 4.74
C GLY A 28 8.65 -22.73 6.14
N ALA A 29 8.34 -21.92 7.15
CA ALA A 29 8.70 -22.18 8.52
C ALA A 29 8.07 -23.49 9.06
N PRO A 30 8.80 -24.27 9.86
CA PRO A 30 8.27 -25.48 10.49
C PRO A 30 7.15 -25.14 11.50
N VAL A 31 6.16 -26.00 11.56
CA VAL A 31 5.09 -25.96 12.56
C VAL A 31 5.38 -27.01 13.61
N TYR A 32 5.56 -26.56 14.81
CA TYR A 32 5.88 -27.44 15.95
C TYR A 32 4.61 -27.79 16.70
N GLN A 33 4.55 -29.04 17.17
CA GLN A 33 3.58 -29.51 18.14
C GLN A 33 4.31 -29.99 19.36
N ARG A 34 3.71 -29.77 20.54
CA ARG A 34 4.25 -30.33 21.77
C ARG A 34 4.10 -31.85 21.74
N LYS A 35 5.20 -32.55 21.98
CA LYS A 35 5.20 -34.00 22.13
C LYS A 35 4.55 -34.38 23.47
N GLU A 36 3.70 -35.39 23.47
CA GLU A 36 3.15 -35.93 24.71
C GLU A 36 4.25 -36.56 25.56
N LYS A 37 4.21 -36.34 26.86
CA LYS A 37 5.16 -36.87 27.79
C LYS A 37 4.82 -38.32 28.12
N GLU A 38 5.83 -39.16 28.14
CA GLU A 38 5.69 -40.55 28.60
C GLU A 38 5.83 -40.66 30.13
N SER A 39 6.49 -39.67 30.78
CA SER A 39 6.68 -39.57 32.23
C SER A 39 6.51 -38.16 32.74
N ALA A 40 6.08 -38.01 34.01
CA ALA A 40 5.89 -36.70 34.64
C ALA A 40 7.19 -35.88 34.77
N ASP A 41 8.33 -36.55 34.86
CA ASP A 41 9.66 -35.95 35.00
C ASP A 41 10.31 -35.57 33.67
N GLU A 42 9.68 -35.93 32.56
CA GLU A 42 10.19 -35.62 31.22
C GLU A 42 10.04 -34.14 30.91
N LYS A 43 11.10 -33.53 30.34
CA LYS A 43 11.05 -32.14 29.89
C LYS A 43 10.14 -31.97 28.66
N ASP A 44 9.53 -30.80 28.57
CA ASP A 44 8.74 -30.45 27.38
C ASP A 44 9.60 -30.52 26.13
N SER A 45 9.17 -31.26 25.15
CA SER A 45 9.80 -31.38 23.85
C SER A 45 8.81 -31.07 22.74
N TYR A 46 9.32 -30.64 21.59
CA TYR A 46 8.51 -30.26 20.44
C TYR A 46 8.98 -31.04 19.22
N GLU A 47 8.03 -31.46 18.42
CA GLU A 47 8.29 -32.12 17.15
C GLU A 47 7.72 -31.30 15.98
N ILE A 48 8.35 -31.42 14.82
CA ILE A 48 7.86 -30.79 13.61
C ILE A 48 6.77 -31.66 13.01
N VAL A 49 5.54 -31.15 12.98
CA VAL A 49 4.39 -31.87 12.39
C VAL A 49 4.28 -31.63 10.90
N ARG A 50 4.58 -30.42 10.47
CA ARG A 50 4.51 -30.02 9.06
C ARG A 50 5.28 -28.74 8.83
N TYR A 51 5.53 -28.43 7.58
CA TYR A 51 6.01 -27.09 7.17
C TYR A 51 4.85 -26.24 6.67
N LYS A 52 4.89 -24.95 6.93
CA LYS A 52 3.97 -24.00 6.30
C LYS A 52 4.24 -23.98 4.81
N ARG A 53 3.17 -23.84 4.02
CA ARG A 53 3.33 -23.55 2.60
C ARG A 53 3.67 -22.09 2.44
N ASP A 54 4.78 -21.80 1.79
CA ASP A 54 5.16 -20.48 1.34
C ASP A 54 5.14 -20.44 -0.18
N TYR A 55 5.07 -19.25 -0.77
CA TYR A 55 4.90 -19.09 -2.19
C TYR A 55 6.01 -18.23 -2.76
N LYS A 56 6.45 -18.57 -3.94
CA LYS A 56 7.34 -17.70 -4.72
C LYS A 56 6.51 -16.64 -5.44
N TYR A 57 7.04 -15.44 -5.44
CA TYR A 57 6.49 -14.32 -6.20
C TYR A 57 7.52 -13.87 -7.23
N ALA A 58 7.06 -13.66 -8.45
CA ALA A 58 7.88 -13.06 -9.49
C ALA A 58 7.93 -11.53 -9.30
N GLN A 59 8.98 -10.91 -9.80
CA GLN A 59 9.10 -9.44 -9.84
C GLN A 59 8.96 -8.74 -8.48
N ASN A 60 9.65 -9.25 -7.47
CA ASN A 60 9.67 -8.65 -6.13
C ASN A 60 10.27 -7.24 -6.13
N MET A 61 9.68 -6.35 -5.34
CA MET A 61 10.14 -4.97 -5.17
C MET A 61 10.07 -4.53 -3.71
N LEU A 62 10.82 -3.48 -3.38
CA LEU A 62 10.67 -2.77 -2.12
C LEU A 62 9.35 -1.99 -2.13
N PHE A 63 8.59 -2.08 -1.03
CA PHE A 63 7.31 -1.40 -0.86
C PHE A 63 6.31 -1.61 -2.02
N PRO A 64 5.95 -2.86 -2.37
CA PRO A 64 5.21 -3.20 -3.58
C PRO A 64 3.71 -2.88 -3.45
N ARG A 65 3.34 -1.61 -3.42
CA ARG A 65 1.96 -1.16 -3.22
C ARG A 65 1.30 -0.56 -4.47
N MET A 66 2.05 -0.29 -5.51
CA MET A 66 1.47 0.30 -6.73
C MET A 66 0.50 -0.63 -7.45
N TYR A 67 0.60 -1.92 -7.22
CA TYR A 67 -0.32 -2.89 -7.81
C TYR A 67 -1.59 -3.03 -6.97
N SER A 68 -2.75 -3.01 -7.63
CA SER A 68 -4.05 -3.33 -7.03
C SER A 68 -4.79 -4.34 -7.88
N GLU A 69 -5.05 -5.51 -7.33
CA GLU A 69 -5.76 -6.59 -8.03
C GLU A 69 -7.22 -6.20 -8.37
N SER A 70 -7.87 -5.43 -7.52
CA SER A 70 -9.23 -4.95 -7.75
C SER A 70 -9.36 -4.07 -8.99
N HIS A 71 -8.28 -3.41 -9.39
CA HIS A 71 -8.23 -2.57 -10.58
C HIS A 71 -7.71 -3.32 -11.81
N ALA A 72 -7.00 -4.42 -11.62
CA ALA A 72 -6.51 -5.28 -12.69
C ALA A 72 -7.64 -5.96 -13.47
N ASN A 73 -8.75 -6.23 -12.82
CA ASN A 73 -9.91 -6.90 -13.40
C ASN A 73 -10.88 -5.94 -14.09
N TYR A 74 -10.69 -4.63 -13.97
CA TYR A 74 -11.47 -3.66 -14.74
C TYR A 74 -10.80 -3.45 -16.10
N PRO A 75 -11.49 -3.72 -17.21
CA PRO A 75 -10.99 -3.47 -18.55
C PRO A 75 -11.05 -1.98 -18.90
N VAL A 76 -10.56 -1.14 -18.03
CA VAL A 76 -10.32 0.26 -18.36
C VAL A 76 -9.01 0.29 -19.12
N ALA A 77 -9.11 0.72 -20.35
CA ALA A 77 -8.07 0.76 -21.35
C ALA A 77 -6.64 0.86 -20.75
N GLY A 78 -5.93 -0.23 -20.79
CA GLY A 78 -4.47 -0.23 -20.86
C GLY A 78 -3.66 -0.41 -19.59
N GLY A 79 -4.21 -0.70 -18.41
CA GLY A 79 -3.28 -0.90 -17.30
C GLY A 79 -3.88 -1.36 -15.97
N THR A 80 -3.21 -2.28 -15.37
CA THR A 80 -3.51 -2.89 -14.08
C THR A 80 -3.18 -2.00 -12.88
N THR A 81 -2.54 -0.85 -13.11
CA THR A 81 -2.01 0.04 -12.07
C THR A 81 -2.64 1.43 -12.09
N ASN A 82 -3.66 1.67 -12.89
CA ASN A 82 -4.14 2.99 -13.27
C ASN A 82 -4.35 3.96 -12.12
N LEU A 83 -5.01 3.54 -11.04
CA LEU A 83 -5.31 4.44 -9.93
C LEU A 83 -4.06 4.97 -9.21
N TYR A 84 -3.06 4.11 -9.06
CA TYR A 84 -1.80 4.48 -8.41
C TYR A 84 -0.78 5.06 -9.40
N GLU A 85 -0.91 4.72 -10.67
CA GLU A 85 -0.14 5.32 -11.75
C GLU A 85 -0.50 6.79 -11.92
N ASP A 86 -1.78 7.13 -11.87
CA ASP A 86 -2.27 8.50 -11.95
C ASP A 86 -1.74 9.37 -10.82
N TRP A 87 -1.55 8.80 -9.63
CA TRP A 87 -0.95 9.50 -8.49
C TRP A 87 0.46 10.03 -8.78
N LEU A 88 1.20 9.36 -9.63
CA LEU A 88 2.55 9.79 -10.07
C LEU A 88 2.54 10.63 -11.35
N GLY A 89 1.37 10.85 -11.95
CA GLY A 89 1.25 11.49 -13.27
C GLY A 89 1.69 10.57 -14.41
N GLY A 90 1.51 9.26 -14.24
CA GLY A 90 1.94 8.20 -15.15
C GLY A 90 3.28 7.58 -14.77
N ILE A 91 3.52 6.38 -15.26
CA ILE A 91 4.78 5.64 -15.10
C ILE A 91 5.42 5.34 -16.46
N LYS A 92 6.74 5.41 -16.53
CA LYS A 92 7.50 4.89 -17.67
C LYS A 92 7.49 3.36 -17.65
N GLY A 93 7.74 2.81 -16.48
CA GLY A 93 7.72 1.38 -16.24
C GLY A 93 8.81 0.62 -17.00
N ARG A 94 8.79 -0.68 -16.84
CA ARG A 94 9.56 -1.63 -17.66
C ARG A 94 8.65 -2.78 -18.07
N THR A 95 8.81 -3.25 -19.30
CA THR A 95 8.09 -4.42 -19.79
C THR A 95 8.86 -5.68 -19.42
N VAL A 96 8.20 -6.62 -18.78
CA VAL A 96 8.77 -7.90 -18.38
C VAL A 96 7.91 -9.04 -18.89
N PRO A 97 8.52 -10.17 -19.28
CA PRO A 97 7.77 -11.37 -19.57
C PRO A 97 7.19 -11.94 -18.27
N TYR A 98 5.94 -12.29 -18.30
CA TYR A 98 5.24 -12.95 -17.20
C TYR A 98 4.61 -14.25 -17.73
N ASP A 99 5.04 -15.34 -17.16
CA ASP A 99 4.49 -16.66 -17.49
C ASP A 99 3.18 -16.86 -16.70
N GLN A 100 2.09 -16.89 -17.42
CA GLN A 100 0.79 -17.26 -16.89
C GLN A 100 0.43 -18.66 -17.41
N CYS A 101 1.19 -19.63 -16.92
CA CYS A 101 0.92 -21.02 -17.19
C CYS A 101 1.03 -21.44 -18.66
N GLY A 102 2.22 -21.25 -19.23
CA GLY A 102 2.50 -21.57 -20.63
C GLY A 102 2.17 -20.44 -21.60
N GLU A 103 1.40 -19.43 -21.18
CA GLU A 103 1.21 -18.20 -21.93
C GLU A 103 2.16 -17.12 -21.44
N MET A 104 3.07 -16.69 -22.31
CA MET A 104 4.00 -15.61 -22.02
C MET A 104 3.33 -14.26 -22.31
N LEU A 105 2.96 -13.55 -21.27
CA LEU A 105 2.41 -12.21 -21.37
C LEU A 105 3.51 -11.16 -21.15
N MET A 106 3.52 -10.14 -21.98
CA MET A 106 4.39 -8.98 -21.79
C MET A 106 3.65 -7.94 -20.95
N VAL A 107 4.05 -7.80 -19.68
CA VAL A 107 3.40 -6.90 -18.75
C VAL A 107 4.29 -5.71 -18.42
N LYS A 108 3.69 -4.52 -18.32
CA LYS A 108 4.36 -3.31 -17.90
C LYS A 108 4.26 -3.19 -16.38
N ILE A 109 5.39 -3.15 -15.72
CA ILE A 109 5.48 -2.97 -14.28
C ILE A 109 6.26 -1.69 -13.95
N PRO A 110 5.99 -1.04 -12.81
CA PRO A 110 6.75 0.14 -12.39
C PRO A 110 8.23 -0.22 -12.17
N THR A 111 9.10 0.75 -12.34
CA THR A 111 10.49 0.63 -11.92
C THR A 111 10.61 0.72 -10.40
N GLN A 112 11.74 0.26 -9.84
CA GLN A 112 11.98 0.38 -8.41
C GLN A 112 11.95 1.84 -7.93
N TRP A 113 12.43 2.77 -8.76
CA TRP A 113 12.41 4.19 -8.44
C TRP A 113 11.00 4.79 -8.42
N GLU A 114 10.16 4.44 -9.38
CA GLU A 114 8.75 4.83 -9.40
C GLU A 114 8.01 4.29 -8.19
N ASN A 115 8.29 3.04 -7.81
CA ASN A 115 7.71 2.42 -6.62
C ASN A 115 8.14 3.14 -5.32
N ILE A 116 9.41 3.51 -5.20
CA ILE A 116 9.90 4.31 -4.06
C ILE A 116 9.26 5.70 -4.04
N LYS A 117 9.17 6.36 -5.19
CA LYS A 117 8.51 7.66 -5.30
C LYS A 117 7.04 7.57 -4.89
N PHE A 118 6.35 6.52 -5.30
CA PHE A 118 4.97 6.25 -4.88
C PHE A 118 4.88 6.01 -3.38
N PHE A 119 5.80 5.24 -2.80
CA PHE A 119 5.84 5.02 -1.36
C PHE A 119 5.89 6.33 -0.57
N PHE A 120 6.78 7.24 -0.93
CA PHE A 120 6.90 8.51 -0.23
C PHE A 120 5.74 9.46 -0.52
N SER A 121 5.29 9.58 -1.76
CA SER A 121 4.22 10.51 -2.11
C SER A 121 2.85 10.05 -1.60
N TYR A 122 2.53 8.79 -1.76
CA TYR A 122 1.21 8.26 -1.40
C TYR A 122 1.18 7.70 0.03
N GLN A 123 2.03 6.73 0.35
CA GLN A 123 1.93 6.04 1.64
C GLN A 123 2.43 6.91 2.79
N VAL A 124 3.59 7.56 2.64
CA VAL A 124 4.14 8.40 3.71
C VAL A 124 3.43 9.74 3.76
N ASN A 125 3.35 10.46 2.65
CA ASN A 125 2.79 11.81 2.66
C ASN A 125 1.27 11.81 2.74
N PHE A 126 0.57 11.22 1.78
CA PHE A 126 -0.89 11.30 1.72
C PHE A 126 -1.57 10.43 2.78
N MET A 127 -1.18 9.17 2.96
CA MET A 127 -1.85 8.29 3.91
C MET A 127 -1.43 8.56 5.36
N TYR A 128 -0.13 8.67 5.64
CA TYR A 128 0.36 8.80 7.00
C TYR A 128 0.46 10.26 7.45
N TRP A 129 1.27 11.07 6.77
CA TRP A 129 1.56 12.44 7.19
C TRP A 129 0.33 13.35 7.18
N ARG A 130 -0.49 13.26 6.13
CA ARG A 130 -1.77 13.99 6.08
C ARG A 130 -2.65 13.66 7.28
N TYR A 131 -2.83 12.38 7.60
CA TYR A 131 -3.66 11.95 8.72
C TYR A 131 -3.06 12.35 10.08
N PHE A 132 -1.74 12.25 10.23
CA PHE A 132 -1.04 12.71 11.41
C PHE A 132 -1.27 14.21 11.62
N MET A 133 -0.98 15.04 10.64
CA MET A 133 -1.16 16.49 10.73
C MET A 133 -2.63 16.89 10.87
N TRP A 134 -3.54 16.13 10.31
CA TRP A 134 -4.98 16.32 10.47
C TRP A 134 -5.43 16.22 11.95
N ASN A 135 -4.74 15.44 12.77
CA ASN A 135 -5.02 15.33 14.20
C ASN A 135 -4.25 16.34 15.05
N PHE A 136 -3.12 16.86 14.59
CA PHE A 136 -2.24 17.69 15.39
C PHE A 136 -2.12 19.16 14.96
N ALA A 137 -2.38 19.45 13.69
CA ALA A 137 -2.35 20.81 13.17
C ALA A 137 -3.75 21.40 13.01
N GLY A 138 -4.62 20.69 12.33
CA GLY A 138 -6.00 21.07 12.07
C GLY A 138 -6.59 20.37 10.85
N ARG A 139 -7.90 20.49 10.68
CA ARG A 139 -8.69 19.82 9.64
C ARG A 139 -9.35 20.82 8.73
N GLN A 140 -9.17 20.66 7.43
CA GLN A 140 -9.86 21.45 6.43
C GLN A 140 -11.37 21.15 6.43
N ASN A 141 -11.73 19.89 6.29
CA ASN A 141 -13.09 19.35 6.38
C ASN A 141 -13.03 17.82 6.61
N ASP A 142 -14.18 17.18 6.81
CA ASP A 142 -14.33 15.73 7.00
C ASP A 142 -14.69 14.96 5.73
N ILE A 143 -14.64 15.62 4.58
CA ILE A 143 -14.93 14.99 3.31
C ILE A 143 -13.71 14.17 2.88
N GLN A 144 -13.94 12.93 2.50
CA GLN A 144 -12.87 12.06 2.03
C GLN A 144 -12.34 12.55 0.69
N GLY A 145 -11.04 12.84 0.65
CA GLY A 145 -10.33 13.24 -0.55
C GLY A 145 -9.36 12.17 -1.05
N ASN A 146 -9.01 12.24 -2.33
CA ASN A 146 -8.02 11.39 -2.99
C ASN A 146 -6.74 12.16 -3.36
N GLY A 147 -6.49 13.29 -2.72
CA GLY A 147 -5.31 14.13 -2.97
C GLY A 147 -5.62 15.49 -3.57
N GLU A 148 -6.88 15.76 -3.88
CA GLU A 148 -7.35 17.10 -4.29
C GLU A 148 -7.22 18.09 -3.12
N ILE A 149 -7.05 19.37 -3.46
CA ILE A 149 -6.80 20.45 -2.49
C ILE A 149 -8.04 20.86 -1.67
N GLU A 150 -9.23 20.43 -2.08
CA GLU A 150 -10.50 20.88 -1.50
C GLU A 150 -11.03 19.94 -0.41
N HIS A 151 -10.61 18.69 -0.39
CA HIS A 151 -11.21 17.66 0.45
C HIS A 151 -10.22 17.01 1.40
N GLY A 152 -10.58 17.02 2.71
CA GLY A 152 -9.96 16.21 3.75
C GLY A 152 -8.47 16.44 3.97
N ASN A 153 -7.96 17.64 3.67
CA ASN A 153 -6.58 17.98 3.93
C ASN A 153 -6.37 18.49 5.36
N TRP A 154 -5.13 18.53 5.77
CA TRP A 154 -4.76 19.21 7.00
C TRP A 154 -4.46 20.69 6.73
N ILE A 155 -4.72 21.51 7.72
CA ILE A 155 -4.43 22.95 7.69
C ILE A 155 -3.80 23.36 9.02
N THR A 156 -3.05 24.45 9.02
CA THR A 156 -2.43 24.99 10.22
C THR A 156 -3.27 26.08 10.90
N GLY A 157 -4.16 26.72 10.15
CA GLY A 157 -4.85 27.95 10.54
C GLY A 157 -4.03 29.21 10.30
N ILE A 158 -2.83 29.08 9.77
CA ILE A 158 -1.95 30.20 9.41
C ILE A 158 -2.09 30.41 7.90
N PRO A 159 -2.75 31.50 7.42
CA PRO A 159 -3.09 31.67 6.00
C PRO A 159 -1.88 31.59 5.06
N PHE A 160 -0.72 32.07 5.48
CA PHE A 160 0.50 32.01 4.67
C PHE A 160 0.92 30.56 4.37
N ILE A 161 0.81 29.67 5.36
CA ILE A 161 1.17 28.24 5.19
C ILE A 161 0.07 27.51 4.42
N ASP A 162 -1.17 27.74 4.81
CA ASP A 162 -2.32 27.03 4.23
C ASP A 162 -2.52 27.38 2.76
N ASN A 163 -2.28 28.65 2.37
CA ASN A 163 -2.34 29.07 0.96
C ASN A 163 -1.31 28.35 0.06
N ILE A 164 -0.17 27.95 0.62
CA ILE A 164 0.85 27.18 -0.11
C ILE A 164 0.42 25.70 -0.21
N LEU A 165 -0.20 25.16 0.82
CA LEU A 165 -0.55 23.74 0.91
C LEU A 165 -1.83 23.38 0.15
N VAL A 166 -2.88 24.15 0.37
CA VAL A 166 -4.24 23.84 -0.08
C VAL A 166 -4.93 25.02 -0.78
N GLY A 167 -4.19 26.06 -1.09
CA GLY A 167 -4.73 27.27 -1.69
C GLY A 167 -5.55 28.13 -0.73
N ASN A 168 -6.09 29.22 -1.24
CA ASN A 168 -6.83 30.18 -0.42
C ASN A 168 -8.18 29.58 0.03
N GLN A 169 -8.30 29.33 1.33
CA GLN A 169 -9.47 28.71 1.93
C GLN A 169 -10.70 29.64 1.97
N GLU A 170 -10.53 30.93 1.73
CA GLU A 170 -11.64 31.87 1.67
C GLU A 170 -12.50 31.73 0.41
N PHE A 171 -11.92 31.21 -0.67
CA PHE A 171 -12.60 31.01 -1.94
C PHE A 171 -13.31 29.66 -2.07
N LEU A 172 -13.25 28.83 -1.03
CA LEU A 172 -13.99 27.57 -1.01
C LEU A 172 -15.51 27.83 -1.07
N PRO A 173 -16.27 26.94 -1.72
CA PRO A 173 -17.73 26.93 -1.65
C PRO A 173 -18.21 26.93 -0.19
N SER A 174 -19.37 27.53 0.05
CA SER A 174 -19.90 27.75 1.42
C SER A 174 -20.13 26.46 2.22
N ASP A 175 -20.45 25.37 1.55
CA ASP A 175 -20.63 24.03 2.12
C ASP A 175 -19.32 23.40 2.59
N LEU A 176 -18.23 23.64 1.89
CA LEU A 176 -16.89 23.21 2.27
C LEU A 176 -16.29 24.11 3.36
N LYS A 177 -16.44 25.44 3.20
CA LYS A 177 -15.93 26.43 4.17
C LYS A 177 -16.59 26.29 5.55
N ASN A 178 -17.90 26.03 5.59
CA ASN A 178 -18.68 25.88 6.82
C ASN A 178 -18.86 24.40 7.24
N ASN A 179 -18.01 23.52 6.76
CA ASN A 179 -18.08 22.10 7.10
C ASN A 179 -17.87 21.89 8.61
N LYS A 180 -18.68 21.01 9.21
CA LYS A 180 -18.61 20.70 10.65
C LYS A 180 -17.29 20.04 11.09
N GLY A 181 -16.59 19.40 10.16
CA GLY A 181 -15.28 18.82 10.37
C GLY A 181 -14.13 19.83 10.36
N HIS A 182 -14.39 21.08 9.94
CA HIS A 182 -13.37 22.15 9.97
C HIS A 182 -12.95 22.45 11.41
N ASN A 183 -11.66 22.32 11.67
CA ASN A 183 -11.09 22.64 12.98
C ASN A 183 -9.62 23.03 12.86
N VAL A 184 -9.23 24.02 13.64
CA VAL A 184 -7.88 24.58 13.59
C VAL A 184 -7.24 24.54 14.97
N PHE A 185 -6.11 23.87 15.06
CA PHE A 185 -5.36 23.72 16.32
C PHE A 185 -4.09 24.57 16.37
N PHE A 186 -3.74 25.28 15.30
CA PHE A 186 -2.52 26.07 15.17
C PHE A 186 -1.24 25.29 15.50
N CYS A 187 -1.23 24.01 15.21
CA CYS A 187 -0.16 23.06 15.56
C CYS A 187 0.16 22.98 17.07
N LEU A 188 -0.68 23.51 17.94
CA LEU A 188 -0.43 23.50 19.39
C LEU A 188 -0.26 22.11 19.98
N PRO A 189 -1.09 21.10 19.64
CA PRO A 189 -0.88 19.73 20.13
C PRO A 189 0.46 19.15 19.69
N LEU A 190 0.93 19.48 18.48
CA LEU A 190 2.24 19.05 17.99
C LEU A 190 3.38 19.69 18.78
N ILE A 191 3.29 21.00 19.04
CA ILE A 191 4.32 21.76 19.77
C ILE A 191 4.39 21.31 21.23
N LEU A 192 3.24 21.06 21.86
CA LEU A 192 3.18 20.63 23.26
C LEU A 192 3.54 19.15 23.47
N GLY A 193 3.48 18.34 22.40
CA GLY A 193 3.83 16.92 22.44
C GLY A 193 5.29 16.60 22.13
N LEU A 194 6.05 17.59 21.70
CA LEU A 194 7.50 17.53 21.47
C LEU A 194 8.27 18.04 22.69
#